data_fbb55b07322bd2226ffd3c9598447526
#
_entry.id   fbb55b07322bd2226ffd3c9598447526
#
_cell.length_a   1.000
_cell.length_b   1.000
_cell.length_c   1.000
_cell.angle_alpha   90.00
_cell.angle_beta   90.00
_cell.angle_gamma   90.00
#
_symmetry.space_group_name_H-M   'P 1'
#
loop_
_entity.id
_entity.type
_entity.pdbx_description
1 polymer ?
#
loop_
_entity_poly.entity_id
_entity_poly.type
_entity_poly.pdbx_seq_one_letter_code
_entity_poly.pdbx_strand_id
1 'polypeptide(L)'
;QLSISAQQHASKLVQSREALQQIEADITNNLSRTHQASQLASTARQVAQEGRSSMARVIDTMRGIHTSSKRMSDIIGVIDGIAFHTNILALNAAVQAARAGDQGRGFGVVASEVRFLAQRSANAAREIKQLIVDSANRVHALPHHLAGLVASLPRLLQAHVRVGAQA
;
A
#
# COMPACT_ATOMS: atom_id res chain seq x y z
N GLN A 1 -49.08 -65.42 -17.69
CA GLN A 1 -48.50 -64.15 -18.22
C GLN A 1 -48.80 -62.92 -17.32
N LEU A 2 -49.99 -62.76 -16.71
CA LEU A 2 -50.34 -61.66 -15.83
C LEU A 2 -49.47 -61.63 -14.54
N SER A 3 -49.13 -62.78 -13.96
CA SER A 3 -48.32 -62.90 -12.76
C SER A 3 -46.86 -62.37 -12.95
N ILE A 4 -46.31 -62.70 -14.13
CA ILE A 4 -44.91 -62.28 -14.46
C ILE A 4 -44.87 -60.78 -14.71
N SER A 5 -45.86 -60.18 -15.32
CA SER A 5 -45.98 -58.76 -15.55
C SER A 5 -46.16 -57.98 -14.22
N ALA A 6 -46.95 -58.51 -13.28
CA ALA A 6 -47.13 -57.93 -11.96
C ALA A 6 -45.82 -57.91 -11.12
N GLN A 7 -45.06 -58.99 -11.17
CA GLN A 7 -43.75 -59.10 -10.52
C GLN A 7 -42.71 -58.12 -11.10
N GLN A 8 -42.69 -57.95 -12.40
CA GLN A 8 -41.82 -56.95 -13.07
C GLN A 8 -42.21 -55.53 -12.69
N HIS A 9 -43.50 -55.22 -12.62
CA HIS A 9 -43.92 -53.88 -12.16
C HIS A 9 -43.59 -53.64 -10.70
N ALA A 10 -43.74 -54.61 -9.80
CA ALA A 10 -43.33 -54.51 -8.41
C ALA A 10 -41.84 -54.24 -8.25
N SER A 11 -40.99 -54.95 -9.01
CA SER A 11 -39.53 -54.70 -9.01
C SER A 11 -39.19 -53.29 -9.49
N LYS A 12 -39.81 -52.81 -10.55
CA LYS A 12 -39.61 -51.42 -11.06
C LYS A 12 -40.07 -50.36 -10.05
N LEU A 13 -41.13 -50.59 -9.31
CA LEU A 13 -41.60 -49.71 -8.26
C LEU A 13 -40.59 -49.63 -7.08
N VAL A 14 -39.98 -50.75 -6.69
CA VAL A 14 -38.95 -50.78 -5.67
C VAL A 14 -37.72 -49.97 -6.11
N GLN A 15 -37.25 -50.23 -7.36
CA GLN A 15 -36.10 -49.45 -7.90
C GLN A 15 -36.40 -47.94 -8.01
N SER A 16 -37.63 -47.58 -8.43
CA SER A 16 -38.03 -46.18 -8.50
C SER A 16 -38.06 -45.53 -7.10
N ARG A 17 -38.50 -46.28 -6.10
CA ARG A 17 -38.51 -45.79 -4.70
C ARG A 17 -37.09 -45.59 -4.17
N GLU A 18 -36.19 -46.50 -4.43
CA GLU A 18 -34.77 -46.36 -4.05
C GLU A 18 -34.13 -45.16 -4.74
N ALA A 19 -34.37 -44.95 -6.03
CA ALA A 19 -33.89 -43.80 -6.78
C ALA A 19 -34.46 -42.48 -6.24
N LEU A 20 -35.72 -42.43 -5.83
CA LEU A 20 -36.32 -41.26 -5.21
C LEU A 20 -35.71 -40.96 -3.84
N GLN A 21 -35.43 -41.97 -3.02
CA GLN A 21 -34.76 -41.79 -1.74
C GLN A 21 -33.33 -41.22 -1.91
N GLN A 22 -32.61 -41.69 -2.95
CA GLN A 22 -31.29 -41.15 -3.26
C GLN A 22 -31.39 -39.69 -3.70
N ILE A 23 -32.33 -39.34 -4.57
CA ILE A 23 -32.56 -37.94 -5.00
C ILE A 23 -32.90 -37.04 -3.79
N GLU A 24 -33.73 -37.52 -2.86
CA GLU A 24 -34.09 -36.76 -1.65
C GLU A 24 -32.85 -36.49 -0.77
N ALA A 25 -31.98 -37.48 -0.59
CA ALA A 25 -30.71 -37.36 0.10
C ALA A 25 -29.77 -36.34 -0.60
N ASP A 26 -29.69 -36.43 -1.92
CA ASP A 26 -28.86 -35.52 -2.73
C ASP A 26 -29.39 -34.08 -2.69
N ILE A 27 -30.70 -33.87 -2.74
CA ILE A 27 -31.33 -32.57 -2.56
C ILE A 27 -30.99 -31.97 -1.20
N THR A 28 -31.09 -32.75 -0.12
CA THR A 28 -30.80 -32.30 1.23
C THR A 28 -29.33 -31.90 1.37
N ASN A 29 -28.42 -32.67 0.80
CA ASN A 29 -26.99 -32.37 0.77
C ASN A 29 -26.73 -31.09 -0.05
N ASN A 30 -27.34 -30.94 -1.21
CA ASN A 30 -27.21 -29.74 -2.05
C ASN A 30 -27.75 -28.48 -1.36
N LEU A 31 -28.84 -28.57 -0.61
CA LEU A 31 -29.36 -27.45 0.21
C LEU A 31 -28.33 -27.02 1.27
N SER A 32 -27.75 -27.99 1.98
CA SER A 32 -26.70 -27.72 2.97
C SER A 32 -25.47 -27.04 2.33
N ARG A 33 -24.98 -27.57 1.21
CA ARG A 33 -23.85 -27.00 0.46
C ARG A 33 -24.16 -25.59 -0.05
N THR A 34 -25.38 -25.35 -0.52
CA THR A 34 -25.83 -24.04 -0.99
C THR A 34 -25.84 -23.03 0.15
N HIS A 35 -26.32 -23.44 1.33
CA HIS A 35 -26.30 -22.59 2.51
C HIS A 35 -24.87 -22.21 2.94
N GLN A 36 -23.96 -23.20 2.98
CA GLN A 36 -22.54 -22.97 3.27
C GLN A 36 -21.88 -22.03 2.25
N ALA A 37 -22.16 -22.22 0.96
CA ALA A 37 -21.66 -21.37 -0.12
C ALA A 37 -22.17 -19.92 0.04
N SER A 38 -23.44 -19.74 0.42
CA SER A 38 -24.01 -18.42 0.69
C SER A 38 -23.36 -17.73 1.88
N GLN A 39 -23.10 -18.45 2.96
CA GLN A 39 -22.37 -17.91 4.12
C GLN A 39 -20.94 -17.51 3.77
N LEU A 40 -20.23 -18.38 3.03
CA LEU A 40 -18.87 -18.10 2.57
C LEU A 40 -18.83 -16.85 1.67
N ALA A 41 -19.78 -16.72 0.75
CA ALA A 41 -19.90 -15.54 -0.11
C ALA A 41 -20.17 -14.25 0.70
N SER A 42 -20.99 -14.32 1.75
CA SER A 42 -21.25 -13.21 2.67
C SER A 42 -19.99 -12.79 3.43
N THR A 43 -19.27 -13.75 3.99
CA THR A 43 -18.00 -13.51 4.70
C THR A 43 -16.94 -12.92 3.76
N ALA A 44 -16.82 -13.46 2.55
CA ALA A 44 -15.88 -12.92 1.56
C ALA A 44 -16.20 -11.46 1.18
N ARG A 45 -17.49 -11.12 1.07
CA ARG A 45 -17.94 -9.75 0.83
C ARG A 45 -17.56 -8.82 1.99
N GLN A 46 -17.76 -9.27 3.22
CA GLN A 46 -17.40 -8.49 4.41
C GLN A 46 -15.89 -8.24 4.46
N VAL A 47 -15.05 -9.27 4.30
CA VAL A 47 -13.59 -9.14 4.28
C VAL A 47 -13.13 -8.20 3.15
N ALA A 48 -13.76 -8.27 1.97
CA ALA A 48 -13.45 -7.36 0.87
C ALA A 48 -13.81 -5.90 1.22
N GLN A 49 -14.93 -5.69 1.91
CA GLN A 49 -15.34 -4.35 2.38
C GLN A 49 -14.37 -3.77 3.41
N GLU A 50 -13.95 -4.58 4.39
CA GLU A 50 -12.96 -4.20 5.39
C GLU A 50 -11.59 -3.91 4.76
N GLY A 51 -11.19 -4.73 3.79
CA GLY A 51 -10.00 -4.51 2.99
C GLY A 51 -10.01 -3.18 2.24
N ARG A 52 -11.14 -2.83 1.61
CA ARG A 52 -11.33 -1.53 0.94
C ARG A 52 -11.23 -0.36 1.91
N SER A 53 -11.86 -0.46 3.08
CA SER A 53 -11.80 0.56 4.13
C SER A 53 -10.37 0.77 4.64
N SER A 54 -9.65 -0.31 4.91
CA SER A 54 -8.26 -0.27 5.34
C SER A 54 -7.36 0.35 4.27
N MET A 55 -7.59 0.01 3.00
CA MET A 55 -6.86 0.58 1.88
C MET A 55 -7.10 2.09 1.72
N ALA A 56 -8.34 2.55 1.91
CA ALA A 56 -8.66 3.97 1.89
C ALA A 56 -7.87 4.75 2.96
N ARG A 57 -7.76 4.19 4.18
CA ARG A 57 -6.94 4.79 5.25
C ARG A 57 -5.46 4.81 4.92
N VAL A 58 -4.93 3.76 4.29
CA VAL A 58 -3.53 3.74 3.82
C VAL A 58 -3.29 4.84 2.81
N ILE A 59 -4.16 5.00 1.82
CA ILE A 59 -4.04 6.05 0.80
C ILE A 59 -4.08 7.44 1.44
N ASP A 60 -4.94 7.66 2.41
CA ASP A 60 -5.04 8.95 3.10
C ASP A 60 -3.77 9.25 3.92
N THR A 61 -3.25 8.25 4.63
CA THR A 61 -1.96 8.35 5.34
C THR A 61 -0.81 8.67 4.38
N MET A 62 -0.77 8.04 3.20
CA MET A 62 0.24 8.31 2.17
C MET A 62 0.17 9.74 1.63
N ARG A 63 -1.05 10.29 1.46
CA ARG A 63 -1.23 11.71 1.12
C ARG A 63 -0.70 12.64 2.21
N GLY A 64 -0.95 12.30 3.48
CA GLY A 64 -0.39 13.03 4.63
C GLY A 64 1.13 13.04 4.63
N ILE A 65 1.76 11.88 4.40
CA ILE A 65 3.22 11.75 4.29
C ILE A 65 3.76 12.58 3.12
N HIS A 66 3.11 12.54 1.96
CA HIS A 66 3.51 13.34 0.79
C HIS A 66 3.47 14.84 1.09
N THR A 67 2.40 15.31 1.73
CA THR A 67 2.25 16.72 2.13
C THR A 67 3.34 17.13 3.14
N SER A 68 3.63 16.27 4.12
CA SER A 68 4.69 16.51 5.10
C SER A 68 6.08 16.52 4.46
N SER A 69 6.35 15.61 3.52
CA SER A 69 7.60 15.57 2.76
C SER A 69 7.82 16.84 1.94
N LYS A 70 6.74 17.38 1.32
CA LYS A 70 6.82 18.66 0.61
C LYS A 70 7.21 19.80 1.56
N ARG A 71 6.56 19.91 2.72
CA ARG A 71 6.90 20.92 3.74
C ARG A 71 8.33 20.76 4.23
N MET A 72 8.80 19.54 4.45
CA MET A 72 10.22 19.31 4.81
C MET A 72 11.16 19.78 3.72
N SER A 73 10.85 19.50 2.45
CA SER A 73 11.66 20.00 1.32
C SER A 73 11.74 21.54 1.28
N ASP A 74 10.64 22.22 1.58
CA ASP A 74 10.60 23.68 1.64
C ASP A 74 11.48 24.22 2.79
N ILE A 75 11.41 23.59 3.98
CA ILE A 75 12.25 23.96 5.13
C ILE A 75 13.73 23.74 4.81
N ILE A 76 14.09 22.62 4.20
CA ILE A 76 15.48 22.34 3.79
C ILE A 76 15.95 23.37 2.75
N GLY A 77 15.07 23.83 1.86
CA GLY A 77 15.38 24.94 0.96
C GLY A 77 15.73 26.23 1.69
N VAL A 78 15.02 26.55 2.78
CA VAL A 78 15.35 27.71 3.65
C VAL A 78 16.69 27.51 4.34
N ILE A 79 16.99 26.30 4.83
CA ILE A 79 18.27 25.99 5.48
C ILE A 79 19.45 26.15 4.50
N ASP A 80 19.32 25.66 3.25
CA ASP A 80 20.34 25.85 2.21
C ASP A 80 20.53 27.34 1.91
N GLY A 81 19.45 28.12 1.87
CA GLY A 81 19.50 29.58 1.73
C GLY A 81 20.22 30.28 2.90
N ILE A 82 19.96 29.87 4.14
CA ILE A 82 20.66 30.39 5.33
C ILE A 82 22.15 30.04 5.25
N ALA A 83 22.49 28.82 4.89
CA ALA A 83 23.87 28.39 4.72
C ALA A 83 24.60 29.22 3.65
N PHE A 84 23.94 29.49 2.54
CA PHE A 84 24.46 30.36 1.47
C PHE A 84 24.74 31.78 2.01
N HIS A 85 23.76 32.40 2.66
CA HIS A 85 23.95 33.76 3.23
C HIS A 85 25.05 33.79 4.28
N THR A 86 25.13 32.75 5.12
CA THR A 86 26.20 32.61 6.12
C THR A 86 27.58 32.50 5.47
N ASN A 87 27.67 31.74 4.36
CA ASN A 87 28.92 31.65 3.58
C ASN A 87 29.35 33.03 3.00
N ILE A 88 28.40 33.84 2.51
CA ILE A 88 28.67 35.17 1.99
C ILE A 88 29.09 36.13 3.14
N LEU A 89 28.42 36.09 4.31
CA LEU A 89 28.78 36.88 5.48
C LEU A 89 30.20 36.54 5.97
N ALA A 90 30.51 35.24 6.02
CA ALA A 90 31.84 34.77 6.41
C ALA A 90 32.93 35.23 5.41
N LEU A 91 32.63 35.19 4.13
CA LEU A 91 33.54 35.71 3.10
C LEU A 91 33.79 37.21 3.29
N ASN A 92 32.74 37.99 3.49
CA ASN A 92 32.87 39.43 3.75
C ASN A 92 33.68 39.71 5.03
N ALA A 93 33.47 38.95 6.12
CA ALA A 93 34.23 39.03 7.35
C ALA A 93 35.73 38.70 7.11
N ALA A 94 36.03 37.68 6.34
CA ALA A 94 37.42 37.31 5.98
C ALA A 94 38.11 38.45 5.19
N VAL A 95 37.40 39.08 4.25
CA VAL A 95 37.94 40.23 3.51
C VAL A 95 38.21 41.43 4.42
N GLN A 96 37.33 41.74 5.39
CA GLN A 96 37.56 42.81 6.36
C GLN A 96 38.71 42.51 7.32
N ALA A 97 38.81 41.23 7.75
CA ALA A 97 39.93 40.76 8.55
C ALA A 97 41.27 40.95 7.82
N ALA A 98 41.35 40.62 6.55
CA ALA A 98 42.52 40.82 5.72
C ALA A 98 42.89 42.30 5.56
N ARG A 99 41.89 43.21 5.46
CA ARG A 99 42.12 44.66 5.40
C ARG A 99 42.67 45.24 6.68
N ALA A 100 42.36 44.63 7.84
CA ALA A 100 42.86 45.05 9.16
C ALA A 100 44.30 44.59 9.46
N GLY A 101 44.93 43.89 8.54
CA GLY A 101 46.32 43.42 8.67
C GLY A 101 46.52 42.50 9.88
N ASP A 102 47.60 42.71 10.63
CA ASP A 102 47.92 41.85 11.78
C ASP A 102 46.85 41.85 12.89
N GLN A 103 46.10 42.93 13.04
CA GLN A 103 45.02 43.01 14.01
C GLN A 103 43.81 42.16 13.63
N GLY A 104 43.66 41.85 12.37
CA GLY A 104 42.56 41.04 11.84
C GLY A 104 42.80 39.54 11.83
N ARG A 105 44.01 39.02 12.11
CA ARG A 105 44.37 37.60 11.96
C ARG A 105 43.44 36.65 12.70
N GLY A 106 43.10 36.94 13.95
CA GLY A 106 42.17 36.12 14.73
C GLY A 106 40.77 36.06 14.13
N PHE A 107 40.27 37.20 13.64
CA PHE A 107 38.98 37.27 12.96
C PHE A 107 38.97 36.51 11.61
N GLY A 108 40.09 36.51 10.89
CA GLY A 108 40.25 35.77 9.66
C GLY A 108 40.11 34.26 9.86
N VAL A 109 40.66 33.71 10.95
CA VAL A 109 40.53 32.28 11.28
C VAL A 109 39.07 31.94 11.59
N VAL A 110 38.37 32.74 12.41
CA VAL A 110 36.96 32.54 12.73
C VAL A 110 36.09 32.63 11.47
N ALA A 111 36.33 33.61 10.63
CA ALA A 111 35.60 33.75 9.35
C ALA A 111 35.78 32.53 8.43
N SER A 112 36.98 31.98 8.37
CA SER A 112 37.25 30.75 7.60
C SER A 112 36.53 29.55 8.16
N GLU A 113 36.47 29.40 9.49
CA GLU A 113 35.76 28.30 10.14
C GLU A 113 34.23 28.42 9.93
N VAL A 114 33.66 29.61 10.07
CA VAL A 114 32.23 29.87 9.78
C VAL A 114 31.91 29.57 8.33
N ARG A 115 32.79 29.93 7.39
CA ARG A 115 32.63 29.62 5.99
C ARG A 115 32.61 28.10 5.73
N PHE A 116 33.55 27.39 6.37
CA PHE A 116 33.60 25.92 6.27
C PHE A 116 32.31 25.24 6.81
N LEU A 117 31.86 25.70 7.99
CA LEU A 117 30.59 25.24 8.58
C LEU A 117 29.39 25.51 7.67
N ALA A 118 29.32 26.71 7.10
CA ALA A 118 28.27 27.08 6.16
C ALA A 118 28.24 26.14 4.93
N GLN A 119 29.40 25.85 4.34
CA GLN A 119 29.50 24.90 3.22
C GLN A 119 29.07 23.50 3.61
N ARG A 120 29.49 23.01 4.79
CA ARG A 120 29.04 21.71 5.30
C ARG A 120 27.53 21.65 5.50
N SER A 121 26.95 22.73 6.05
CA SER A 121 25.50 22.83 6.24
C SER A 121 24.74 22.80 4.93
N ALA A 122 25.21 23.52 3.91
CA ALA A 122 24.61 23.50 2.56
C ALA A 122 24.65 22.09 1.93
N ASN A 123 25.78 21.39 2.06
CA ASN A 123 25.90 20.03 1.54
C ASN A 123 24.94 19.06 2.26
N ALA A 124 24.89 19.09 3.59
CA ALA A 124 23.97 18.27 4.37
C ALA A 124 22.50 18.57 4.02
N ALA A 125 22.15 19.85 3.83
CA ALA A 125 20.81 20.24 3.40
C ALA A 125 20.43 19.62 2.03
N ARG A 126 21.34 19.62 1.07
CA ARG A 126 21.11 19.01 -0.26
C ARG A 126 20.95 17.51 -0.15
N GLU A 127 21.75 16.82 0.64
CA GLU A 127 21.62 15.37 0.87
C GLU A 127 20.27 15.04 1.51
N ILE A 128 19.84 15.77 2.53
CA ILE A 128 18.53 15.59 3.17
C ILE A 128 17.40 15.83 2.15
N LYS A 129 17.51 16.88 1.33
CA LYS A 129 16.54 17.17 0.27
C LYS A 129 16.38 15.99 -0.69
N GLN A 130 17.47 15.39 -1.11
CA GLN A 130 17.45 14.23 -1.99
C GLN A 130 16.74 13.04 -1.33
N LEU A 131 17.05 12.74 -0.06
CA LEU A 131 16.40 11.66 0.68
C LEU A 131 14.90 11.89 0.84
N ILE A 132 14.47 13.14 1.04
CA ILE A 132 13.04 13.49 1.11
C ILE A 132 12.35 13.26 -0.23
N VAL A 133 12.96 13.68 -1.33
CA VAL A 133 12.42 13.48 -2.69
C VAL A 133 12.30 12.00 -3.01
N ASP A 134 13.33 11.20 -2.73
CA ASP A 134 13.33 9.77 -2.96
C ASP A 134 12.26 9.05 -2.13
N SER A 135 12.11 9.44 -0.87
CA SER A 135 11.06 8.92 0.01
C SER A 135 9.65 9.27 -0.49
N ALA A 136 9.43 10.52 -0.92
CA ALA A 136 8.17 10.98 -1.48
C ALA A 136 7.80 10.23 -2.75
N ASN A 137 8.77 9.97 -3.63
CA ASN A 137 8.57 9.21 -4.87
C ASN A 137 8.18 7.75 -4.60
N ARG A 138 8.82 7.10 -3.62
CA ARG A 138 8.47 5.73 -3.19
C ARG A 138 7.05 5.67 -2.63
N VAL A 139 6.69 6.63 -1.79
CA VAL A 139 5.34 6.74 -1.22
C VAL A 139 4.30 6.98 -2.32
N HIS A 140 4.60 7.77 -3.35
CA HIS A 140 3.69 8.04 -4.45
C HIS A 140 3.46 6.81 -5.36
N ALA A 141 4.44 5.94 -5.52
CA ALA A 141 4.33 4.73 -6.34
C ALA A 141 3.46 3.62 -5.69
N LEU A 142 3.39 3.54 -4.36
CA LEU A 142 2.68 2.52 -3.59
C LEU A 142 1.17 2.43 -3.89
N PRO A 143 0.39 3.53 -3.97
CA PRO A 143 -1.05 3.47 -4.26
C PRO A 143 -1.39 2.82 -5.60
N HIS A 144 -0.56 3.01 -6.63
CA HIS A 144 -0.77 2.41 -7.95
C HIS A 144 -0.61 0.88 -7.92
N HIS A 145 0.37 0.35 -7.21
CA HIS A 145 0.55 -1.09 -7.04
C HIS A 145 -0.58 -1.70 -6.21
N LEU A 146 -1.00 -1.04 -5.13
CA LEU A 146 -2.06 -1.51 -4.25
C LEU A 146 -3.44 -1.46 -4.92
N ALA A 147 -3.74 -0.44 -5.73
CA ALA A 147 -4.97 -0.34 -6.49
C ALA A 147 -5.11 -1.49 -7.50
N GLY A 148 -4.02 -1.90 -8.17
CA GLY A 148 -3.97 -3.06 -9.04
C GLY A 148 -4.28 -4.38 -8.32
N LEU A 149 -3.74 -4.55 -7.12
CA LEU A 149 -3.98 -5.72 -6.27
C LEU A 149 -5.45 -5.80 -5.82
N VAL A 150 -6.03 -4.70 -5.37
CA VAL A 150 -7.45 -4.63 -4.96
C VAL A 150 -8.39 -4.86 -6.15
N ALA A 151 -8.05 -4.37 -7.33
CA ALA A 151 -8.84 -4.61 -8.54
C ALA A 151 -8.78 -6.08 -9.03
N SER A 152 -7.74 -6.84 -8.68
CA SER A 152 -7.61 -8.26 -9.04
C SER A 152 -8.32 -9.20 -8.07
N LEU A 153 -8.58 -8.79 -6.82
CA LEU A 153 -9.25 -9.61 -5.80
C LEU A 153 -10.61 -10.20 -6.25
N PRO A 154 -11.53 -9.44 -6.88
CA PRO A 154 -12.80 -9.99 -7.36
C PRO A 154 -12.62 -11.07 -8.43
N ARG A 155 -11.61 -10.94 -9.29
CA ARG A 155 -11.30 -11.92 -10.34
C ARG A 155 -10.77 -13.23 -9.76
N LEU A 156 -9.94 -13.17 -8.73
CA LEU A 156 -9.41 -14.34 -8.02
C LEU A 156 -10.51 -15.08 -7.27
N LEU A 157 -11.42 -14.36 -6.61
CA LEU A 157 -12.59 -14.95 -5.95
C LEU A 157 -13.54 -15.63 -6.94
N GLN A 158 -13.80 -15.02 -8.10
CA GLN A 158 -14.62 -15.63 -9.16
C GLN A 158 -13.97 -16.88 -9.78
N ALA A 159 -12.65 -16.89 -9.94
CA ALA A 159 -11.92 -18.05 -10.44
C ALA A 159 -12.02 -19.23 -9.46
N HIS A 160 -11.91 -18.97 -8.16
CA HIS A 160 -11.99 -20.02 -7.13
C HIS A 160 -13.39 -20.64 -7.01
N VAL A 161 -14.44 -19.81 -7.13
CA VAL A 161 -15.83 -20.28 -7.13
C VAL A 161 -16.12 -21.15 -8.36
N ARG A 162 -15.55 -20.83 -9.53
CA ARG A 162 -15.71 -21.66 -10.74
C ARG A 162 -15.04 -23.03 -10.63
N VAL A 163 -13.87 -23.13 -10.05
CA VAL A 163 -13.15 -24.40 -9.87
C VAL A 163 -13.87 -25.30 -8.86
N GLY A 164 -14.43 -24.74 -7.77
CA GLY A 164 -15.20 -25.50 -6.79
C GLY A 164 -16.59 -25.98 -7.28
N ALA A 165 -17.09 -25.43 -8.41
CA ALA A 165 -18.37 -25.83 -9.02
C ALA A 165 -18.20 -26.96 -10.08
N GLN A 166 -16.98 -27.34 -10.42
CA GLN A 166 -16.66 -28.39 -11.41
C GLN A 166 -16.11 -29.68 -10.76
N ALA A 167 -15.90 -29.70 -9.45
CA ALA A 167 -15.55 -30.87 -8.64
C ALA A 167 -16.74 -31.36 -7.82
#